data_f6c84fcc613ec28d07ce5cb6bd9381c4
#
_entry.id   f6c84fcc613ec28d07ce5cb6bd9381c4
#
_cell.length_a   1.000
_cell.length_b   1.000
_cell.length_c   1.000
_cell.angle_alpha   90.00
_cell.angle_beta   90.00
_cell.angle_gamma   90.00
#
_symmetry.space_group_name_H-M   'P 1'
#
loop_
_entity.id
_entity.type
_entity.pdbx_description
1 polymer ?
#
loop_
_entity_poly.entity_id
_entity_poly.type
_entity_poly.pdbx_seq_one_letter_code
_entity_poly.pdbx_strand_id
1 'polypeptide(L)'
;MRVVFMMLSVLALLGCGRKSAVDREALPTDPAIPAVEIVESWPVETDLGLSDIPDAHEVWPAMIDGATRTLEIAHFYVSDSPGGRLEPVLSAVERAAARGVAVRLLVDEKFYAKYPVSVERFARGGKIQVRRLDLSARGGVMHAKYFIVDGRDTYLGSQNFDYRSLEHIHEIGVRVRSPEIAEVFTGLFEYDWAAAGGQKPPSTPPPAPVPPVTVRVGGDEVRLMPAASPQDLLPPGLPWELPLLLARLDAAKSTLDVEVLTYTIKTPAGQPWTLLDDALRRAAGRGVHVRLLVSEWALRDAAGKPSDGADALTALGKVPGVSVRVLVIPPSTQGEIPFARVAHAKYLVVDGTTAWVGTSNWESRYFTASRDVALFLEGRAVAGPLARIFEHAWSGACAKPLQETVAQ
;
A
#
# COMPACT_ATOMS: atom_id res chain seq x y z
N MET A 1 2.40 24.88 82.52
CA MET A 1 2.31 23.60 81.74
C MET A 1 1.73 23.91 80.38
N ARG A 2 2.56 24.07 79.37
CA ARG A 2 2.15 24.24 77.98
C ARG A 2 2.67 23.06 77.26
N VAL A 3 1.69 22.24 76.68
CA VAL A 3 1.97 21.07 75.85
C VAL A 3 2.10 21.58 74.43
N VAL A 4 3.28 21.38 73.81
CA VAL A 4 3.54 21.68 72.42
C VAL A 4 3.18 20.41 71.55
N PHE A 5 2.20 20.49 70.66
CA PHE A 5 1.92 19.48 69.69
C PHE A 5 2.84 19.68 68.47
N MET A 6 3.65 18.69 68.23
CA MET A 6 4.54 18.63 67.05
C MET A 6 3.79 17.90 65.89
N MET A 7 3.41 18.65 64.86
CA MET A 7 2.85 18.06 63.63
C MET A 7 3.99 17.51 62.76
N LEU A 8 4.01 16.22 62.57
CA LEU A 8 4.84 15.56 61.57
C LEU A 8 4.13 15.68 60.19
N SER A 9 4.71 16.45 59.28
CA SER A 9 4.29 16.47 57.86
C SER A 9 4.96 15.32 57.15
N VAL A 10 4.13 14.34 56.70
CA VAL A 10 4.57 13.27 55.80
C VAL A 10 4.54 13.80 54.38
N LEU A 11 5.68 14.02 53.79
CA LEU A 11 5.84 14.30 52.35
C LEU A 11 5.63 12.98 51.59
N ALA A 12 4.49 12.86 50.91
CA ALA A 12 4.28 11.80 49.96
C ALA A 12 5.03 12.13 48.65
N LEU A 13 6.15 11.47 48.44
CA LEU A 13 6.87 11.44 47.14
C LEU A 13 6.00 10.65 46.13
N LEU A 14 5.29 11.37 45.28
CA LEU A 14 4.69 10.78 44.07
C LEU A 14 5.83 10.42 43.11
N GLY A 15 6.22 9.16 43.16
CA GLY A 15 7.13 8.57 42.19
C GLY A 15 6.43 8.54 40.84
N CYS A 16 6.92 9.35 39.89
CA CYS A 16 6.61 9.18 38.46
C CYS A 16 7.16 7.82 38.03
N GLY A 17 6.30 6.81 38.05
CA GLY A 17 6.59 5.51 37.46
C GLY A 17 6.81 5.67 35.97
N ARG A 18 8.07 5.51 35.52
CA ARG A 18 8.35 5.19 34.10
C ARG A 18 7.46 4.01 33.72
N LYS A 19 6.57 4.23 32.75
CA LYS A 19 5.90 3.11 32.08
C LYS A 19 7.01 2.22 31.50
N SER A 20 7.13 1.03 32.05
CA SER A 20 8.02 -0.02 31.58
C SER A 20 7.76 -0.28 30.10
N ALA A 21 8.83 -0.61 29.39
CA ALA A 21 8.76 -1.17 28.05
C ALA A 21 7.66 -2.24 28.01
N VAL A 22 6.75 -2.09 27.05
CA VAL A 22 5.74 -3.09 26.75
C VAL A 22 6.49 -4.40 26.52
N ASP A 23 6.19 -5.43 27.30
CA ASP A 23 6.72 -6.77 27.07
C ASP A 23 6.45 -7.14 25.62
N ARG A 24 7.51 -7.21 24.82
CA ARG A 24 7.48 -7.67 23.44
C ARG A 24 7.33 -9.19 23.47
N GLU A 25 6.10 -9.65 23.66
CA GLU A 25 5.79 -11.05 23.56
C GLU A 25 6.14 -11.50 22.14
N ALA A 26 7.10 -12.43 22.03
CA ALA A 26 7.50 -12.98 20.76
C ALA A 26 6.26 -13.54 20.05
N LEU A 27 6.12 -13.24 18.76
CA LEU A 27 5.06 -13.83 17.93
C LEU A 27 5.08 -15.35 18.14
N PRO A 28 3.93 -16.00 18.36
CA PRO A 28 3.85 -17.44 18.12
C PRO A 28 4.22 -17.61 16.65
N THR A 29 5.44 -18.08 16.42
CA THR A 29 5.92 -18.38 15.07
C THR A 29 5.19 -19.63 14.62
N ASP A 30 4.09 -19.48 13.92
CA ASP A 30 3.65 -20.52 13.03
C ASP A 30 4.71 -20.59 11.91
N PRO A 31 5.56 -21.63 11.89
CA PRO A 31 6.63 -21.75 10.90
C PRO A 31 6.09 -21.87 9.47
N ALA A 32 4.78 -22.10 9.31
CA ALA A 32 4.12 -22.17 8.02
C ALA A 32 3.91 -20.80 7.36
N ILE A 33 3.92 -19.69 8.13
CA ILE A 33 3.70 -18.34 7.56
C ILE A 33 5.03 -17.57 7.62
N PRO A 34 5.62 -17.19 6.46
CA PRO A 34 6.89 -16.46 6.42
C PRO A 34 6.76 -15.05 7.04
N ALA A 35 7.90 -14.47 7.44
CA ALA A 35 7.94 -13.11 7.97
C ALA A 35 7.49 -12.04 6.94
N VAL A 36 7.71 -12.31 5.66
CA VAL A 36 7.20 -11.50 4.53
C VAL A 36 6.55 -12.43 3.53
N GLU A 37 5.35 -12.10 3.12
CA GLU A 37 4.54 -12.86 2.16
C GLU A 37 4.04 -11.91 1.07
N ILE A 38 4.34 -12.24 -0.20
CA ILE A 38 3.76 -11.54 -1.34
C ILE A 38 2.35 -12.08 -1.54
N VAL A 39 1.42 -11.18 -1.79
CA VAL A 39 -0.01 -11.49 -1.95
C VAL A 39 -0.50 -10.90 -3.26
N GLU A 40 -1.18 -11.70 -4.05
CA GLU A 40 -1.69 -11.30 -5.35
C GLU A 40 -3.22 -11.36 -5.34
N SER A 41 -3.87 -10.50 -6.12
CA SER A 41 -5.27 -10.66 -6.53
C SER A 41 -5.31 -10.57 -8.04
N TRP A 42 -6.10 -11.43 -8.68
CA TRP A 42 -6.21 -11.43 -10.13
C TRP A 42 -7.67 -11.57 -10.57
N PRO A 43 -7.98 -11.05 -11.77
CA PRO A 43 -9.33 -11.15 -12.30
C PRO A 43 -9.74 -12.60 -12.49
N VAL A 44 -10.88 -13.00 -11.94
CA VAL A 44 -11.50 -14.29 -12.25
C VAL A 44 -11.67 -14.46 -13.76
N GLU A 45 -11.74 -15.69 -14.26
CA GLU A 45 -11.83 -16.01 -15.69
C GLU A 45 -10.56 -15.62 -16.48
N THR A 46 -9.41 -15.46 -15.80
CA THR A 46 -8.10 -15.24 -16.43
C THR A 46 -7.04 -16.17 -15.83
N ASP A 47 -5.93 -16.27 -16.52
CA ASP A 47 -4.75 -17.01 -16.11
C ASP A 47 -3.63 -16.09 -15.56
N LEU A 48 -3.97 -14.86 -15.12
CA LEU A 48 -2.99 -13.87 -14.68
C LEU A 48 -2.35 -14.22 -13.33
N GLY A 49 -3.06 -14.93 -12.45
CA GLY A 49 -2.57 -15.25 -11.11
C GLY A 49 -1.65 -16.48 -11.07
N LEU A 50 -0.72 -16.48 -10.12
CA LEU A 50 0.13 -17.62 -9.83
C LEU A 50 -0.46 -18.44 -8.67
N SER A 51 -0.78 -19.72 -8.90
CA SER A 51 -1.46 -20.59 -7.91
C SER A 51 -0.66 -20.86 -6.63
N ASP A 52 0.63 -20.59 -6.61
CA ASP A 52 1.50 -20.72 -5.44
C ASP A 52 1.74 -19.37 -4.71
N ILE A 53 1.10 -18.31 -5.16
CA ILE A 53 1.07 -17.01 -4.47
C ILE A 53 -0.30 -16.86 -3.80
N PRO A 54 -0.37 -16.55 -2.49
CA PRO A 54 -1.65 -16.39 -1.79
C PRO A 54 -2.51 -15.26 -2.36
N ASP A 55 -3.82 -15.46 -2.40
CA ASP A 55 -4.78 -14.43 -2.81
C ASP A 55 -5.24 -13.59 -1.61
N ALA A 56 -5.41 -12.29 -1.82
CA ALA A 56 -5.82 -11.35 -0.76
C ALA A 56 -7.19 -11.70 -0.16
N HIS A 57 -8.12 -12.27 -0.94
CA HIS A 57 -9.43 -12.67 -0.43
C HIS A 57 -9.37 -13.81 0.60
N GLU A 58 -8.28 -14.56 0.66
CA GLU A 58 -7.99 -15.59 1.66
C GLU A 58 -7.14 -15.04 2.81
N VAL A 59 -6.09 -14.28 2.48
CA VAL A 59 -5.14 -13.73 3.45
C VAL A 59 -5.79 -12.73 4.38
N TRP A 60 -6.60 -11.81 3.87
CA TRP A 60 -7.19 -10.74 4.69
C TRP A 60 -8.13 -11.23 5.78
N PRO A 61 -9.13 -12.11 5.49
CA PRO A 61 -9.98 -12.63 6.56
C PRO A 61 -9.18 -13.40 7.60
N ALA A 62 -8.18 -14.19 7.18
CA ALA A 62 -7.34 -14.96 8.11
C ALA A 62 -6.53 -14.05 9.05
N MET A 63 -5.95 -12.96 8.53
CA MET A 63 -5.25 -11.97 9.34
C MET A 63 -6.20 -11.29 10.34
N ILE A 64 -7.36 -10.83 9.88
CA ILE A 64 -8.35 -10.09 10.69
C ILE A 64 -8.99 -10.98 11.75
N ASP A 65 -9.31 -12.23 11.42
CA ASP A 65 -9.83 -13.20 12.39
C ASP A 65 -8.81 -13.57 13.47
N GLY A 66 -7.50 -13.47 13.14
CA GLY A 66 -6.39 -13.62 14.10
C GLY A 66 -6.20 -12.43 15.05
N ALA A 67 -6.90 -11.31 14.86
CA ALA A 67 -6.80 -10.14 15.74
C ALA A 67 -7.34 -10.44 17.14
N THR A 68 -6.58 -10.04 18.17
CA THR A 68 -6.90 -10.25 19.59
C THR A 68 -7.01 -8.97 20.42
N ARG A 69 -6.36 -7.88 20.00
CA ARG A 69 -6.27 -6.62 20.74
C ARG A 69 -6.69 -5.42 19.90
N THR A 70 -6.05 -5.21 18.77
CA THR A 70 -6.26 -4.02 17.92
C THR A 70 -6.32 -4.39 16.45
N LEU A 71 -7.07 -3.60 15.70
CA LEU A 71 -7.12 -3.63 14.23
C LEU A 71 -7.23 -2.20 13.72
N GLU A 72 -6.14 -1.67 13.17
CA GLU A 72 -6.06 -0.38 12.53
C GLU A 72 -6.15 -0.56 11.02
N ILE A 73 -7.16 0.05 10.38
CA ILE A 73 -7.41 -0.05 8.94
C ILE A 73 -7.36 1.35 8.33
N ALA A 74 -6.44 1.58 7.39
CA ALA A 74 -6.38 2.79 6.57
C ALA A 74 -6.58 2.39 5.11
N HIS A 75 -7.77 2.63 4.58
CA HIS A 75 -8.13 2.30 3.21
C HIS A 75 -8.82 3.47 2.51
N PHE A 76 -8.49 3.64 1.22
CA PHE A 76 -8.99 4.73 0.41
C PHE A 76 -10.52 4.83 0.45
N TYR A 77 -11.22 3.72 0.30
CA TYR A 77 -12.67 3.59 0.43
C TYR A 77 -13.05 2.13 0.70
N VAL A 78 -14.35 1.89 0.97
CA VAL A 78 -14.93 0.55 1.12
C VAL A 78 -16.11 0.43 0.19
N SER A 79 -16.06 -0.53 -0.75
CA SER A 79 -17.13 -0.76 -1.73
C SER A 79 -17.40 -2.24 -1.86
N ASP A 80 -18.51 -2.69 -1.30
CA ASP A 80 -18.94 -4.09 -1.31
C ASP A 80 -19.99 -4.37 -2.39
N SER A 81 -20.08 -5.63 -2.77
CA SER A 81 -21.15 -6.19 -3.60
C SER A 81 -21.67 -7.46 -2.93
N PRO A 82 -22.99 -7.62 -2.78
CA PRO A 82 -23.55 -8.81 -2.14
C PRO A 82 -23.05 -10.11 -2.79
N GLY A 83 -22.52 -11.02 -1.96
CA GLY A 83 -21.94 -12.29 -2.42
C GLY A 83 -20.54 -12.17 -3.01
N GLY A 84 -19.93 -10.97 -3.06
CA GLY A 84 -18.57 -10.75 -3.54
C GLY A 84 -17.49 -11.17 -2.53
N ARG A 85 -16.25 -11.31 -3.01
CA ARG A 85 -15.09 -11.75 -2.20
C ARG A 85 -14.72 -10.78 -1.07
N LEU A 86 -15.21 -9.53 -1.09
CA LEU A 86 -15.00 -8.59 0.02
C LEU A 86 -15.91 -8.86 1.21
N GLU A 87 -17.10 -9.42 1.02
CA GLU A 87 -18.06 -9.65 2.10
C GLU A 87 -17.50 -10.50 3.26
N PRO A 88 -16.76 -11.61 3.04
CA PRO A 88 -16.06 -12.34 4.10
C PRO A 88 -15.07 -11.49 4.88
N VAL A 89 -14.36 -10.55 4.22
CA VAL A 89 -13.41 -9.61 4.85
C VAL A 89 -14.14 -8.65 5.78
N LEU A 90 -15.21 -8.00 5.30
CA LEU A 90 -16.02 -7.09 6.12
C LEU A 90 -16.63 -7.82 7.31
N SER A 91 -17.11 -9.05 7.10
CA SER A 91 -17.62 -9.90 8.17
C SER A 91 -16.53 -10.27 9.19
N ALA A 92 -15.27 -10.48 8.77
CA ALA A 92 -14.15 -10.69 9.68
C ALA A 92 -13.87 -9.45 10.56
N VAL A 93 -13.94 -8.24 9.99
CA VAL A 93 -13.83 -6.97 10.74
C VAL A 93 -14.92 -6.86 11.80
N GLU A 94 -16.17 -7.19 11.46
CA GLU A 94 -17.28 -7.17 12.41
C GLU A 94 -17.13 -8.24 13.52
N ARG A 95 -16.66 -9.45 13.15
CA ARG A 95 -16.34 -10.50 14.13
C ARG A 95 -15.23 -10.08 15.09
N ALA A 96 -14.16 -9.42 14.58
CA ALA A 96 -13.09 -8.89 15.42
C ALA A 96 -13.64 -7.88 16.44
N ALA A 97 -14.46 -6.91 15.99
CA ALA A 97 -15.11 -5.95 16.86
C ALA A 97 -16.08 -6.62 17.86
N ALA A 98 -16.80 -7.69 17.46
CA ALA A 98 -17.66 -8.45 18.33
C ALA A 98 -16.89 -9.20 19.44
N ARG A 99 -15.66 -9.67 19.15
CA ARG A 99 -14.76 -10.28 20.14
C ARG A 99 -14.14 -9.28 21.11
N GLY A 100 -14.32 -7.98 20.92
CA GLY A 100 -13.76 -6.93 21.77
C GLY A 100 -12.43 -6.37 21.28
N VAL A 101 -12.01 -6.70 20.05
CA VAL A 101 -10.85 -6.06 19.41
C VAL A 101 -11.16 -4.57 19.22
N ALA A 102 -10.21 -3.71 19.55
CA ALA A 102 -10.31 -2.27 19.29
C ALA A 102 -10.11 -2.00 17.79
N VAL A 103 -11.22 -1.84 17.06
CA VAL A 103 -11.20 -1.64 15.61
C VAL A 103 -11.33 -0.17 15.26
N ARG A 104 -10.41 0.34 14.43
CA ARG A 104 -10.42 1.71 13.91
C ARG A 104 -10.28 1.70 12.38
N LEU A 105 -11.14 2.43 11.70
CA LEU A 105 -11.16 2.58 10.24
C LEU A 105 -10.97 4.04 9.84
N LEU A 106 -9.95 4.30 9.04
CA LEU A 106 -9.68 5.58 8.41
C LEU A 106 -9.93 5.48 6.91
N VAL A 107 -10.78 6.36 6.37
CA VAL A 107 -11.10 6.43 4.94
C VAL A 107 -10.93 7.85 4.40
N ASP A 108 -10.89 7.98 3.08
CA ASP A 108 -10.88 9.28 2.40
C ASP A 108 -12.26 9.95 2.49
N GLU A 109 -12.31 11.25 2.82
CA GLU A 109 -13.56 12.02 2.93
C GLU A 109 -14.34 12.07 1.61
N LYS A 110 -13.66 12.35 0.50
CA LYS A 110 -14.29 12.50 -0.82
C LYS A 110 -14.85 11.17 -1.32
N PHE A 111 -14.11 10.08 -1.10
CA PHE A 111 -14.53 8.74 -1.53
C PHE A 111 -15.53 8.09 -0.57
N TYR A 112 -15.51 8.46 0.71
CA TYR A 112 -16.61 8.13 1.62
C TYR A 112 -17.94 8.68 1.09
N ALA A 113 -17.98 9.93 0.64
CA ALA A 113 -19.20 10.52 0.07
C ALA A 113 -19.71 9.77 -1.17
N LYS A 114 -18.83 9.09 -1.91
CA LYS A 114 -19.19 8.25 -3.07
C LYS A 114 -19.63 6.84 -2.68
N TYR A 115 -19.02 6.25 -1.63
CA TYR A 115 -19.25 4.87 -1.20
C TYR A 115 -19.52 4.80 0.32
N PRO A 116 -20.65 5.36 0.83
CA PRO A 116 -20.87 5.44 2.28
C PRO A 116 -21.37 4.13 2.91
N VAL A 117 -22.02 3.26 2.13
CA VAL A 117 -22.88 2.18 2.64
C VAL A 117 -22.16 1.24 3.61
N SER A 118 -21.01 0.69 3.20
CA SER A 118 -20.25 -0.27 4.02
C SER A 118 -19.59 0.41 5.23
N VAL A 119 -19.13 1.66 5.06
CA VAL A 119 -18.53 2.44 6.16
C VAL A 119 -19.59 2.80 7.21
N GLU A 120 -20.80 3.19 6.80
CA GLU A 120 -21.91 3.46 7.71
C GLU A 120 -22.42 2.19 8.41
N ARG A 121 -22.35 1.03 7.74
CA ARG A 121 -22.63 -0.27 8.37
C ARG A 121 -21.73 -0.49 9.59
N PHE A 122 -20.42 -0.24 9.43
CA PHE A 122 -19.44 -0.35 10.50
C PHE A 122 -19.71 0.66 11.63
N ALA A 123 -19.98 1.92 11.28
CA ALA A 123 -20.22 2.99 12.24
C ALA A 123 -21.50 2.75 13.09
N ARG A 124 -22.59 2.25 12.49
CA ARG A 124 -23.86 1.99 13.18
C ARG A 124 -23.76 1.01 14.35
N GLY A 125 -22.85 0.05 14.27
CA GLY A 125 -22.62 -0.93 15.33
C GLY A 125 -22.00 -0.36 16.60
N GLY A 126 -21.43 0.85 16.56
CA GLY A 126 -20.80 1.54 17.69
C GLY A 126 -19.53 0.90 18.23
N LYS A 127 -19.13 -0.27 17.70
CA LYS A 127 -17.93 -1.02 18.13
C LYS A 127 -16.70 -0.71 17.27
N ILE A 128 -16.92 -0.17 16.07
CA ILE A 128 -15.86 0.21 15.12
C ILE A 128 -15.81 1.73 15.07
N GLN A 129 -14.66 2.30 15.39
CA GLN A 129 -14.46 3.74 15.28
C GLN A 129 -14.10 4.09 13.84
N VAL A 130 -14.78 5.09 13.28
CA VAL A 130 -14.53 5.55 11.91
C VAL A 130 -14.11 7.01 11.91
N ARG A 131 -13.07 7.34 11.18
CA ARG A 131 -12.66 8.72 10.85
C ARG A 131 -12.46 8.86 9.35
N ARG A 132 -12.52 10.12 8.88
CA ARG A 132 -12.37 10.48 7.47
C ARG A 132 -11.27 11.53 7.36
N LEU A 133 -10.28 11.27 6.50
CA LEU A 133 -9.18 12.20 6.24
C LEU A 133 -9.47 12.98 4.97
N ASP A 134 -9.54 14.31 5.07
CA ASP A 134 -9.73 15.21 3.95
C ASP A 134 -8.41 15.86 3.53
N LEU A 135 -7.95 15.54 2.33
CA LEU A 135 -6.78 16.15 1.69
C LEU A 135 -7.16 16.97 0.44
N SER A 136 -8.44 17.25 0.23
CA SER A 136 -8.96 17.93 -0.97
C SER A 136 -8.39 19.33 -1.14
N ALA A 137 -8.16 20.08 -0.05
CA ALA A 137 -7.55 21.40 -0.07
C ALA A 137 -6.13 21.40 -0.68
N ARG A 138 -5.47 20.24 -0.73
CA ARG A 138 -4.15 20.03 -1.35
C ARG A 138 -4.25 19.48 -2.76
N GLY A 139 -5.45 19.19 -3.25
CA GLY A 139 -5.68 18.44 -4.50
C GLY A 139 -5.37 16.94 -4.38
N GLY A 140 -5.19 16.43 -3.16
CA GLY A 140 -4.89 15.04 -2.84
C GLY A 140 -6.09 14.27 -2.30
N VAL A 141 -5.84 13.00 -1.99
CA VAL A 141 -6.76 12.06 -1.33
C VAL A 141 -6.00 11.18 -0.35
N MET A 142 -6.68 10.57 0.62
CA MET A 142 -6.12 9.50 1.44
C MET A 142 -6.12 8.19 0.63
N HIS A 143 -5.06 7.97 -0.13
CA HIS A 143 -4.97 6.87 -1.09
C HIS A 143 -4.22 5.64 -0.55
N ALA A 144 -3.78 5.68 0.69
CA ALA A 144 -3.15 4.55 1.35
C ALA A 144 -4.10 3.34 1.45
N LYS A 145 -3.53 2.13 1.41
CA LYS A 145 -4.23 0.87 1.59
C LYS A 145 -3.34 -0.04 2.42
N TYR A 146 -3.59 -0.03 3.73
CA TYR A 146 -2.92 -0.92 4.67
C TYR A 146 -3.78 -1.17 5.90
N PHE A 147 -3.49 -2.24 6.60
CA PHE A 147 -4.02 -2.49 7.93
C PHE A 147 -3.00 -3.18 8.82
N ILE A 148 -3.17 -3.02 10.12
CA ILE A 148 -2.27 -3.52 11.15
C ILE A 148 -3.07 -4.34 12.14
N VAL A 149 -2.59 -5.54 12.44
CA VAL A 149 -3.19 -6.46 13.42
C VAL A 149 -2.27 -6.51 14.64
N ASP A 150 -2.83 -6.19 15.80
CA ASP A 150 -2.19 -6.29 17.12
C ASP A 150 -0.82 -5.60 17.24
N GLY A 151 -0.51 -4.62 16.36
CA GLY A 151 0.78 -3.93 16.32
C GLY A 151 1.96 -4.83 15.93
N ARG A 152 1.73 -5.90 15.17
CA ARG A 152 2.76 -6.90 14.83
C ARG A 152 2.67 -7.54 13.46
N ASP A 153 1.52 -7.49 12.81
CA ASP A 153 1.26 -8.06 11.49
C ASP A 153 0.65 -6.97 10.62
N THR A 154 1.30 -6.61 9.53
CA THR A 154 0.94 -5.48 8.66
C THR A 154 0.69 -5.98 7.25
N TYR A 155 -0.40 -5.55 6.65
CA TYR A 155 -0.66 -5.67 5.23
C TYR A 155 -0.60 -4.30 4.58
N LEU A 156 0.02 -4.19 3.41
CA LEU A 156 -0.08 -3.02 2.53
C LEU A 156 -0.03 -3.47 1.07
N GLY A 157 -0.69 -2.72 0.19
CA GLY A 157 -0.70 -3.05 -1.23
C GLY A 157 -1.54 -2.13 -2.08
N SER A 158 -1.75 -2.51 -3.31
CA SER A 158 -2.58 -1.77 -4.25
C SER A 158 -4.08 -2.02 -4.08
N GLN A 159 -4.45 -3.14 -3.46
CA GLN A 159 -5.83 -3.58 -3.27
C GLN A 159 -6.63 -2.59 -2.41
N ASN A 160 -7.76 -2.12 -2.92
CA ASN A 160 -8.75 -1.40 -2.12
C ASN A 160 -9.64 -2.39 -1.33
N PHE A 161 -10.29 -1.94 -0.27
CA PHE A 161 -11.43 -2.65 0.30
C PHE A 161 -12.62 -2.55 -0.67
N ASP A 162 -12.49 -3.26 -1.79
CA ASP A 162 -13.40 -3.23 -2.92
C ASP A 162 -13.55 -4.66 -3.48
N TYR A 163 -14.78 -5.09 -3.69
CA TYR A 163 -15.05 -6.42 -4.27
C TYR A 163 -14.32 -6.60 -5.61
N ARG A 164 -14.21 -5.52 -6.40
CA ARG A 164 -13.50 -5.55 -7.71
C ARG A 164 -12.02 -5.83 -7.55
N SER A 165 -11.38 -5.27 -6.50
CA SER A 165 -9.96 -5.50 -6.19
C SER A 165 -9.66 -6.96 -5.86
N LEU A 166 -10.63 -7.69 -5.28
CA LEU A 166 -10.45 -9.08 -4.89
C LEU A 166 -10.95 -10.09 -5.94
N GLU A 167 -11.66 -9.63 -6.98
CA GLU A 167 -12.28 -10.52 -7.97
C GLU A 167 -11.97 -10.17 -9.42
N HIS A 168 -11.72 -8.89 -9.73
CA HIS A 168 -11.78 -8.41 -11.12
C HIS A 168 -10.61 -7.53 -11.54
N ILE A 169 -9.63 -7.35 -10.67
CA ILE A 169 -8.48 -6.44 -10.88
C ILE A 169 -7.17 -7.18 -10.55
N HIS A 170 -6.12 -6.92 -11.33
CA HIS A 170 -4.78 -7.41 -11.02
C HIS A 170 -4.09 -6.47 -10.02
N GLU A 171 -3.78 -7.00 -8.85
CA GLU A 171 -3.30 -6.23 -7.70
C GLU A 171 -2.19 -6.97 -6.95
N ILE A 172 -1.27 -6.23 -6.33
CA ILE A 172 -0.17 -6.77 -5.52
C ILE A 172 -0.17 -6.15 -4.14
N GLY A 173 0.04 -7.00 -3.14
CA GLY A 173 0.26 -6.59 -1.75
C GLY A 173 1.36 -7.38 -1.06
N VAL A 174 1.69 -6.95 0.12
CA VAL A 174 2.69 -7.57 0.98
C VAL A 174 2.15 -7.65 2.40
N ARG A 175 2.23 -8.84 2.98
CA ARG A 175 2.05 -9.06 4.41
C ARG A 175 3.41 -9.12 5.09
N VAL A 176 3.57 -8.42 6.20
CA VAL A 176 4.81 -8.37 6.98
C VAL A 176 4.53 -8.64 8.45
N ARG A 177 5.08 -9.72 8.96
CA ARG A 177 5.04 -10.12 10.37
C ARG A 177 6.29 -9.60 11.09
N SER A 178 6.29 -8.32 11.42
CA SER A 178 7.36 -7.64 12.17
C SER A 178 6.75 -6.56 13.05
N PRO A 179 6.94 -6.64 14.38
CA PRO A 179 6.55 -5.59 15.30
C PRO A 179 7.18 -4.22 14.95
N GLU A 180 8.41 -4.21 14.45
CA GLU A 180 9.12 -2.98 14.08
C GLU A 180 8.47 -2.30 12.86
N ILE A 181 8.08 -3.07 11.85
CA ILE A 181 7.34 -2.55 10.68
C ILE A 181 5.95 -2.10 11.10
N ALA A 182 5.26 -2.88 11.91
CA ALA A 182 3.93 -2.53 12.43
C ALA A 182 3.98 -1.24 13.27
N GLU A 183 5.03 -1.02 14.08
CA GLU A 183 5.22 0.21 14.86
C GLU A 183 5.32 1.45 13.96
N VAL A 184 6.04 1.36 12.83
CA VAL A 184 6.16 2.46 11.85
C VAL A 184 4.80 2.80 11.25
N PHE A 185 4.06 1.80 10.78
CA PHE A 185 2.73 2.03 10.18
C PHE A 185 1.68 2.44 11.22
N THR A 186 1.79 1.97 12.47
CA THR A 186 0.96 2.46 13.59
C THR A 186 1.25 3.94 13.85
N GLY A 187 2.50 4.36 13.85
CA GLY A 187 2.88 5.77 13.98
C GLY A 187 2.28 6.65 12.88
N LEU A 188 2.28 6.18 11.64
CA LEU A 188 1.63 6.87 10.52
C LEU A 188 0.11 6.90 10.69
N PHE A 189 -0.49 5.78 11.09
CA PHE A 189 -1.93 5.69 11.35
C PHE A 189 -2.36 6.69 12.45
N GLU A 190 -1.65 6.75 13.56
CA GLU A 190 -1.95 7.69 14.66
C GLU A 190 -1.82 9.15 14.21
N TYR A 191 -0.82 9.45 13.38
CA TYR A 191 -0.65 10.78 12.80
C TYR A 191 -1.87 11.18 11.96
N ASP A 192 -2.30 10.32 11.04
CA ASP A 192 -3.44 10.56 10.16
C ASP A 192 -4.77 10.52 10.92
N TRP A 193 -4.89 9.64 11.93
CA TRP A 193 -6.04 9.54 12.81
C TRP A 193 -6.27 10.81 13.63
N ALA A 194 -5.20 11.39 14.16
CA ALA A 194 -5.27 12.66 14.88
C ALA A 194 -5.70 13.80 13.95
N ALA A 195 -5.09 13.89 12.76
CA ALA A 195 -5.44 14.89 11.76
C ALA A 195 -6.92 14.78 11.34
N ALA A 196 -7.41 13.58 11.07
CA ALA A 196 -8.82 13.31 10.74
C ALA A 196 -9.79 13.65 11.89
N GLY A 197 -9.32 13.67 13.13
CA GLY A 197 -10.09 14.10 14.31
C GLY A 197 -9.98 15.59 14.62
N GLY A 198 -9.35 16.40 13.76
CA GLY A 198 -9.09 17.82 14.00
C GLY A 198 -8.10 18.08 15.15
N GLN A 199 -7.32 17.07 15.54
CA GLN A 199 -6.31 17.17 16.57
C GLN A 199 -4.94 17.45 15.93
N LYS A 200 -4.07 18.13 16.68
CA LYS A 200 -2.68 18.26 16.23
C LYS A 200 -2.02 16.86 16.22
N PRO A 201 -1.44 16.44 15.10
CA PRO A 201 -0.73 15.16 15.05
C PRO A 201 0.37 15.09 16.11
N PRO A 202 0.69 13.89 16.60
CA PRO A 202 1.78 13.69 17.55
C PRO A 202 3.09 14.31 17.05
N SER A 203 3.70 15.19 17.83
CA SER A 203 4.98 15.83 17.47
C SER A 203 6.19 15.02 17.90
N THR A 204 5.99 14.09 18.82
CA THR A 204 7.06 13.18 19.27
C THR A 204 7.14 12.02 18.28
N PRO A 205 8.29 11.79 17.64
CA PRO A 205 8.44 10.57 16.85
C PRO A 205 8.20 9.40 17.80
N PRO A 206 7.48 8.33 17.36
CA PRO A 206 7.59 7.07 18.06
C PRO A 206 9.09 6.75 18.17
N PRO A 207 9.55 6.02 19.21
CA PRO A 207 10.91 5.50 19.25
C PRO A 207 11.01 4.46 18.13
N ALA A 208 11.04 4.94 16.90
CA ALA A 208 11.07 4.09 15.74
C ALA A 208 12.48 3.56 15.58
N PRO A 209 12.66 2.25 15.38
CA PRO A 209 13.85 1.78 14.72
C PRO A 209 13.91 2.51 13.38
N VAL A 210 14.99 3.24 13.16
CA VAL A 210 15.21 3.87 11.85
C VAL A 210 15.33 2.74 10.84
N PRO A 211 14.47 2.65 9.84
CA PRO A 211 14.63 1.64 8.78
C PRO A 211 16.06 1.69 8.19
N PRO A 212 16.57 0.59 7.66
CA PRO A 212 15.86 -0.65 7.30
C PRO A 212 15.73 -1.66 8.45
N VAL A 213 14.60 -2.33 8.49
CA VAL A 213 14.37 -3.49 9.38
C VAL A 213 14.81 -4.76 8.67
N THR A 214 15.56 -5.62 9.33
CA THR A 214 15.99 -6.90 8.78
C THR A 214 15.16 -8.04 9.36
N VAL A 215 14.59 -8.87 8.47
CA VAL A 215 13.83 -10.07 8.84
C VAL A 215 14.39 -11.29 8.08
N ARG A 216 14.02 -12.50 8.48
CA ARG A 216 14.40 -13.73 7.79
C ARG A 216 13.21 -14.31 7.02
N VAL A 217 13.42 -14.65 5.75
CA VAL A 217 12.44 -15.30 4.87
C VAL A 217 13.11 -16.51 4.21
N GLY A 218 12.63 -17.72 4.48
CA GLY A 218 13.21 -18.93 3.90
C GLY A 218 14.72 -19.14 4.17
N GLY A 219 15.22 -18.55 5.26
CA GLY A 219 16.66 -18.58 5.59
C GLY A 219 17.45 -17.38 5.08
N ASP A 220 16.96 -16.63 4.12
CA ASP A 220 17.58 -15.41 3.59
C ASP A 220 17.31 -14.20 4.48
N GLU A 221 18.28 -13.28 4.55
CA GLU A 221 18.08 -11.97 5.15
C GLU A 221 17.39 -11.05 4.14
N VAL A 222 16.29 -10.44 4.59
CA VAL A 222 15.50 -9.46 3.82
C VAL A 222 15.49 -8.14 4.58
N ARG A 223 15.84 -7.05 3.89
CA ARG A 223 15.80 -5.71 4.44
C ARG A 223 14.56 -4.98 3.96
N LEU A 224 13.83 -4.39 4.90
CA LEU A 224 12.56 -3.72 4.68
C LEU A 224 12.69 -2.24 5.03
N MET A 225 12.24 -1.36 4.15
CA MET A 225 12.22 0.10 4.34
C MET A 225 10.82 0.63 4.09
N PRO A 226 10.01 0.89 5.12
CA PRO A 226 8.74 1.59 4.98
C PRO A 226 8.97 3.03 4.52
N ALA A 227 8.06 3.53 3.69
CA ALA A 227 8.04 4.92 3.26
C ALA A 227 6.60 5.39 3.03
N ALA A 228 6.38 6.68 2.96
CA ALA A 228 5.07 7.24 2.66
C ALA A 228 5.17 8.59 1.92
N SER A 229 4.04 9.09 1.46
CA SER A 229 3.86 10.38 0.80
C SER A 229 2.65 11.10 1.41
N PRO A 230 2.54 12.43 1.33
CA PRO A 230 3.52 13.38 0.82
C PRO A 230 4.52 13.78 1.92
N GLN A 231 5.66 14.34 1.53
CA GLN A 231 6.79 14.65 2.43
C GLN A 231 6.41 15.50 3.65
N ASP A 232 5.62 16.53 3.46
CA ASP A 232 5.26 17.50 4.49
C ASP A 232 4.15 17.03 5.45
N LEU A 233 3.59 15.86 5.24
CA LEU A 233 2.62 15.20 6.12
C LEU A 233 3.18 13.92 6.76
N LEU A 234 4.49 13.72 6.75
CA LEU A 234 5.09 12.53 7.36
C LEU A 234 5.33 12.74 8.85
N PRO A 235 5.08 11.72 9.68
CA PRO A 235 5.58 11.71 11.04
C PRO A 235 7.11 11.72 11.02
N PRO A 236 7.76 12.32 12.05
CA PRO A 236 9.21 12.38 12.13
C PRO A 236 9.85 10.99 12.02
N GLY A 237 10.91 10.87 11.21
CA GLY A 237 11.65 9.62 11.01
C GLY A 237 11.12 8.70 9.89
N LEU A 238 9.91 8.90 9.41
CA LEU A 238 9.41 8.15 8.25
C LEU A 238 9.93 8.80 6.96
N PRO A 239 10.64 8.07 6.09
CA PRO A 239 11.19 8.64 4.87
C PRO A 239 10.09 8.92 3.82
N TRP A 240 10.33 9.96 3.02
CA TRP A 240 9.53 10.23 1.84
C TRP A 240 9.82 9.20 0.74
N GLU A 241 8.77 8.67 0.14
CA GLU A 241 8.83 7.59 -0.85
C GLU A 241 9.59 7.96 -2.12
N LEU A 242 9.34 9.14 -2.71
CA LEU A 242 9.84 9.50 -4.05
C LEU A 242 11.37 9.48 -4.18
N PRO A 243 12.17 10.06 -3.28
CA PRO A 243 13.64 9.99 -3.36
C PRO A 243 14.17 8.55 -3.27
N LEU A 244 13.53 7.70 -2.46
CA LEU A 244 13.92 6.29 -2.34
C LEU A 244 13.61 5.54 -3.62
N LEU A 245 12.46 5.78 -4.23
CA LEU A 245 12.07 5.18 -5.50
C LEU A 245 13.06 5.57 -6.61
N LEU A 246 13.37 6.86 -6.75
CA LEU A 246 14.36 7.36 -7.69
C LEU A 246 15.74 6.72 -7.47
N ALA A 247 16.17 6.60 -6.21
CA ALA A 247 17.45 5.95 -5.89
C ALA A 247 17.49 4.47 -6.32
N ARG A 248 16.36 3.74 -6.23
CA ARG A 248 16.28 2.34 -6.71
C ARG A 248 16.35 2.26 -8.22
N LEU A 249 15.68 3.16 -8.94
CA LEU A 249 15.75 3.25 -10.41
C LEU A 249 17.17 3.58 -10.86
N ASP A 250 17.83 4.52 -10.19
CA ASP A 250 19.21 4.90 -10.52
C ASP A 250 20.25 3.84 -10.14
N ALA A 251 19.96 2.96 -9.18
CA ALA A 251 20.84 1.87 -8.77
C ALA A 251 20.77 0.63 -9.68
N ALA A 252 19.78 0.53 -10.58
CA ALA A 252 19.62 -0.60 -11.50
C ALA A 252 20.85 -0.82 -12.39
N LYS A 253 21.26 -2.09 -12.55
CA LYS A 253 22.47 -2.49 -13.29
C LYS A 253 22.18 -3.37 -14.50
N SER A 254 21.12 -4.19 -14.45
CA SER A 254 20.82 -5.16 -15.51
C SER A 254 19.36 -5.14 -15.95
N THR A 255 18.41 -5.21 -15.02
CA THR A 255 16.98 -5.29 -15.33
C THR A 255 16.17 -4.38 -14.43
N LEU A 256 15.09 -3.85 -14.99
CA LEU A 256 14.13 -3.03 -14.28
C LEU A 256 12.74 -3.35 -14.83
N ASP A 257 11.94 -4.05 -14.03
CA ASP A 257 10.58 -4.45 -14.34
C ASP A 257 9.61 -3.59 -13.52
N VAL A 258 8.67 -2.94 -14.17
CA VAL A 258 7.73 -2.00 -13.54
C VAL A 258 6.31 -2.30 -13.98
N GLU A 259 5.39 -2.45 -13.03
CA GLU A 259 3.95 -2.49 -13.30
C GLU A 259 3.25 -1.36 -12.58
N VAL A 260 2.47 -0.56 -13.31
CA VAL A 260 1.70 0.57 -12.77
C VAL A 260 0.37 0.77 -13.49
N LEU A 261 -0.62 1.29 -12.75
CA LEU A 261 -1.95 1.60 -13.32
C LEU A 261 -1.86 2.73 -14.36
N THR A 262 -1.27 3.87 -13.97
CA THR A 262 -1.21 5.09 -14.78
C THR A 262 0.21 5.61 -14.85
N TYR A 263 0.46 6.39 -15.89
CA TYR A 263 1.76 6.99 -16.16
C TYR A 263 1.57 8.38 -16.73
N THR A 264 2.20 9.39 -16.15
CA THR A 264 2.17 10.75 -16.69
C THR A 264 3.46 11.51 -16.38
N ILE A 265 3.85 12.38 -17.29
CA ILE A 265 5.01 13.28 -17.17
C ILE A 265 4.61 14.75 -16.93
N LYS A 266 3.35 14.96 -16.54
CA LYS A 266 2.82 16.30 -16.23
C LYS A 266 2.12 16.32 -14.88
N THR A 267 2.15 17.46 -14.23
CA THR A 267 1.28 17.74 -13.08
C THR A 267 -0.16 17.95 -13.53
N PRO A 268 -1.16 17.91 -12.62
CA PRO A 268 -2.55 18.28 -12.95
C PRO A 268 -2.71 19.70 -13.54
N ALA A 269 -1.76 20.60 -13.27
CA ALA A 269 -1.71 21.93 -13.85
C ALA A 269 -1.01 21.99 -15.22
N GLY A 270 -0.65 20.83 -15.81
CA GLY A 270 0.00 20.74 -17.10
C GLY A 270 1.50 21.05 -17.10
N GLN A 271 2.11 21.29 -15.94
CA GLN A 271 3.55 21.55 -15.85
C GLN A 271 4.35 20.26 -15.98
N PRO A 272 5.56 20.28 -16.56
CA PRO A 272 6.43 19.09 -16.65
C PRO A 272 6.69 18.48 -15.27
N TRP A 273 6.57 17.15 -15.19
CA TRP A 273 6.95 16.34 -14.04
C TRP A 273 7.55 15.02 -14.54
N THR A 274 8.83 15.04 -14.85
CA THR A 274 9.52 13.98 -15.61
C THR A 274 10.40 13.08 -14.73
N LEU A 275 10.39 13.24 -13.41
CA LEU A 275 11.35 12.61 -12.50
C LEU A 275 11.48 11.10 -12.69
N LEU A 276 10.35 10.38 -12.79
CA LEU A 276 10.35 8.94 -12.98
C LEU A 276 10.69 8.55 -14.43
N ASP A 277 10.17 9.26 -15.42
CA ASP A 277 10.51 9.07 -16.84
C ASP A 277 12.00 9.27 -17.09
N ASP A 278 12.57 10.35 -16.56
CA ASP A 278 14.01 10.63 -16.66
C ASP A 278 14.86 9.53 -16.00
N ALA A 279 14.40 8.98 -14.86
CA ALA A 279 15.10 7.89 -14.18
C ALA A 279 15.08 6.59 -15.01
N LEU A 280 13.97 6.25 -15.67
CA LEU A 280 13.87 5.11 -16.58
C LEU A 280 14.80 5.30 -17.80
N ARG A 281 14.80 6.50 -18.39
CA ARG A 281 15.72 6.84 -19.51
C ARG A 281 17.18 6.76 -19.10
N ARG A 282 17.54 7.24 -17.92
CA ARG A 282 18.90 7.11 -17.37
C ARG A 282 19.28 5.64 -17.17
N ALA A 283 18.36 4.81 -16.65
CA ALA A 283 18.60 3.38 -16.49
C ALA A 283 18.89 2.71 -17.87
N ALA A 284 18.03 2.94 -18.85
CA ALA A 284 18.23 2.44 -20.23
C ALA A 284 19.54 2.94 -20.84
N GLY A 285 19.89 4.23 -20.64
CA GLY A 285 21.17 4.82 -21.09
C GLY A 285 22.41 4.20 -20.45
N ARG A 286 22.26 3.52 -19.29
CA ARG A 286 23.34 2.71 -18.68
C ARG A 286 23.38 1.26 -19.19
N GLY A 287 22.47 0.88 -20.11
CA GLY A 287 22.37 -0.47 -20.65
C GLY A 287 21.45 -1.41 -19.84
N VAL A 288 20.64 -0.87 -18.91
CA VAL A 288 19.64 -1.63 -18.18
C VAL A 288 18.47 -1.98 -19.11
N HIS A 289 18.02 -3.22 -19.09
CA HIS A 289 16.78 -3.64 -19.77
C HIS A 289 15.57 -3.20 -18.94
N VAL A 290 14.86 -2.19 -19.43
CA VAL A 290 13.67 -1.62 -18.80
C VAL A 290 12.42 -2.20 -19.44
N ARG A 291 11.57 -2.85 -18.64
CA ARG A 291 10.25 -3.33 -19.06
C ARG A 291 9.18 -2.62 -18.25
N LEU A 292 8.20 -2.04 -18.94
CA LEU A 292 7.10 -1.33 -18.33
C LEU A 292 5.77 -1.97 -18.76
N LEU A 293 5.00 -2.47 -17.80
CA LEU A 293 3.65 -2.99 -17.97
C LEU A 293 2.66 -1.98 -17.39
N VAL A 294 1.74 -1.50 -18.20
CA VAL A 294 0.77 -0.49 -17.81
C VAL A 294 -0.66 -0.98 -18.07
N SER A 295 -1.62 -0.41 -17.36
CA SER A 295 -3.03 -0.63 -17.68
C SER A 295 -3.44 0.14 -18.93
N GLU A 296 -4.51 -0.30 -19.60
CA GLU A 296 -5.19 0.47 -20.66
C GLU A 296 -5.59 1.88 -20.19
N TRP A 297 -5.84 2.06 -18.89
CA TRP A 297 -6.18 3.38 -18.31
C TRP A 297 -5.04 4.39 -18.41
N ALA A 298 -3.80 3.95 -18.59
CA ALA A 298 -2.69 4.84 -18.86
C ALA A 298 -2.78 5.51 -20.25
N LEU A 299 -3.54 4.91 -21.18
CA LEU A 299 -3.57 5.32 -22.59
C LEU A 299 -4.71 6.27 -22.92
N ARG A 300 -5.77 6.33 -22.10
CA ARG A 300 -6.98 7.11 -22.40
C ARG A 300 -7.39 7.98 -21.22
N ASP A 301 -7.92 9.14 -21.53
CA ASP A 301 -8.57 10.02 -20.54
C ASP A 301 -10.02 9.52 -20.23
N ALA A 302 -10.68 10.20 -19.29
CA ALA A 302 -12.06 9.88 -18.92
C ALA A 302 -13.09 10.05 -20.06
N ALA A 303 -12.72 10.73 -21.14
CA ALA A 303 -13.53 10.87 -22.35
C ALA A 303 -13.18 9.85 -23.45
N GLY A 304 -12.26 8.89 -23.14
CA GLY A 304 -11.81 7.87 -24.06
C GLY A 304 -10.82 8.35 -25.13
N LYS A 305 -10.32 9.61 -25.02
CA LYS A 305 -9.30 10.15 -25.93
C LYS A 305 -7.90 9.73 -25.47
N PRO A 306 -6.91 9.69 -26.40
CA PRO A 306 -5.52 9.48 -26.00
C PRO A 306 -5.10 10.41 -24.87
N SER A 307 -4.49 9.84 -23.83
CA SER A 307 -3.99 10.59 -22.69
C SER A 307 -2.59 11.16 -22.94
N ASP A 308 -2.17 12.15 -22.16
CA ASP A 308 -0.77 12.58 -22.12
C ASP A 308 0.19 11.40 -21.77
N GLY A 309 -0.32 10.41 -21.04
CA GLY A 309 0.41 9.18 -20.71
C GLY A 309 0.70 8.32 -21.94
N ALA A 310 -0.24 8.22 -22.89
CA ALA A 310 -0.04 7.47 -24.13
C ALA A 310 1.11 8.03 -24.97
N ASP A 311 1.20 9.36 -25.09
CA ASP A 311 2.29 10.03 -25.81
C ASP A 311 3.63 9.82 -25.10
N ALA A 312 3.65 9.95 -23.76
CA ALA A 312 4.83 9.76 -22.95
C ALA A 312 5.36 8.30 -23.06
N LEU A 313 4.47 7.31 -22.94
CA LEU A 313 4.80 5.90 -23.07
C LEU A 313 5.29 5.56 -24.49
N THR A 314 4.67 6.15 -25.52
CA THR A 314 5.11 5.98 -26.92
C THR A 314 6.52 6.56 -27.12
N ALA A 315 6.83 7.71 -26.54
CA ALA A 315 8.15 8.32 -26.59
C ALA A 315 9.19 7.52 -25.79
N LEU A 316 8.80 6.98 -24.63
CA LEU A 316 9.65 6.13 -23.80
C LEU A 316 9.97 4.81 -24.49
N GLY A 317 8.99 4.15 -25.11
CA GLY A 317 9.16 2.89 -25.85
C GLY A 317 10.05 2.98 -27.09
N LYS A 318 10.41 4.20 -27.55
CA LYS A 318 11.42 4.42 -28.61
C LYS A 318 12.86 4.46 -28.10
N VAL A 319 13.04 4.50 -26.79
CA VAL A 319 14.39 4.53 -26.18
C VAL A 319 15.00 3.12 -26.28
N PRO A 320 16.22 2.98 -26.83
CA PRO A 320 16.89 1.68 -26.86
C PRO A 320 17.00 1.06 -25.47
N GLY A 321 16.66 -0.23 -25.35
CA GLY A 321 16.66 -0.94 -24.07
C GLY A 321 15.35 -0.80 -23.26
N VAL A 322 14.36 -0.05 -23.75
CA VAL A 322 13.05 0.06 -23.13
C VAL A 322 12.00 -0.72 -23.92
N SER A 323 11.19 -1.49 -23.23
CA SER A 323 10.02 -2.19 -23.77
C SER A 323 8.77 -1.82 -22.97
N VAL A 324 7.69 -1.46 -23.65
CA VAL A 324 6.41 -1.13 -23.02
C VAL A 324 5.33 -2.07 -23.55
N ARG A 325 4.58 -2.67 -22.63
CA ARG A 325 3.35 -3.46 -22.93
C ARG A 325 2.17 -2.92 -22.13
N VAL A 326 0.99 -3.20 -22.64
CA VAL A 326 -0.28 -2.84 -22.02
C VAL A 326 -0.99 -4.11 -21.59
N LEU A 327 -1.39 -4.18 -20.34
CA LEU A 327 -2.20 -5.29 -19.85
C LEU A 327 -3.68 -5.01 -20.17
N VAL A 328 -4.19 -5.77 -21.14
CA VAL A 328 -5.58 -5.70 -21.64
C VAL A 328 -6.32 -6.91 -21.09
N ILE A 329 -7.09 -6.71 -20.04
CA ILE A 329 -7.83 -7.79 -19.37
C ILE A 329 -9.18 -7.97 -20.05
N PRO A 330 -9.53 -9.20 -20.53
CA PRO A 330 -10.79 -9.45 -21.20
C PRO A 330 -12.00 -9.06 -20.34
N PRO A 331 -13.13 -8.61 -20.93
CA PRO A 331 -14.37 -8.39 -20.21
C PRO A 331 -14.82 -9.65 -19.47
N SER A 332 -15.54 -9.46 -18.34
CA SER A 332 -16.15 -10.60 -17.65
C SER A 332 -17.29 -11.20 -18.46
N THR A 333 -17.48 -12.52 -18.37
CA THR A 333 -18.64 -13.21 -18.95
C THR A 333 -19.97 -12.77 -18.32
N GLN A 334 -19.92 -12.14 -17.14
CA GLN A 334 -21.09 -11.54 -16.46
C GLN A 334 -21.48 -10.16 -17.03
N GLY A 335 -20.73 -9.63 -17.99
CA GLY A 335 -20.94 -8.32 -18.59
C GLY A 335 -19.93 -7.27 -18.11
N GLU A 336 -20.21 -6.01 -18.44
CA GLU A 336 -19.36 -4.88 -18.06
C GLU A 336 -19.41 -4.62 -16.54
N ILE A 337 -18.25 -4.58 -15.91
CA ILE A 337 -18.08 -4.24 -14.49
C ILE A 337 -17.35 -2.89 -14.46
N PRO A 338 -18.03 -1.80 -14.08
CA PRO A 338 -17.40 -0.48 -14.07
C PRO A 338 -16.18 -0.41 -13.17
N PHE A 339 -15.08 0.16 -13.66
CA PHE A 339 -13.81 0.32 -12.94
C PHE A 339 -13.13 -1.01 -12.56
N ALA A 340 -13.35 -2.07 -13.34
CA ALA A 340 -12.75 -3.39 -13.19
C ALA A 340 -11.99 -3.81 -14.45
N ARG A 341 -11.45 -5.03 -14.45
CA ARG A 341 -10.70 -5.63 -15.56
C ARG A 341 -9.49 -4.80 -15.97
N VAL A 342 -8.75 -4.32 -14.97
CA VAL A 342 -7.59 -3.46 -15.13
C VAL A 342 -6.38 -3.99 -14.35
N ALA A 343 -5.17 -3.64 -14.81
CA ALA A 343 -3.95 -3.75 -14.01
C ALA A 343 -3.91 -2.56 -13.04
N HIS A 344 -3.98 -2.83 -11.75
CA HIS A 344 -3.97 -1.79 -10.73
C HIS A 344 -2.80 -1.96 -9.74
N ALA A 345 -1.93 -2.95 -9.94
CA ALA A 345 -0.70 -3.12 -9.18
C ALA A 345 0.23 -1.89 -9.33
N LYS A 346 1.02 -1.62 -8.31
CA LYS A 346 2.10 -0.62 -8.31
C LYS A 346 3.29 -1.26 -7.64
N TYR A 347 4.16 -1.84 -8.46
CA TYR A 347 5.39 -2.43 -7.97
C TYR A 347 6.49 -2.36 -9.02
N LEU A 348 7.72 -2.52 -8.58
CA LEU A 348 8.86 -2.73 -9.45
C LEU A 348 9.81 -3.77 -8.86
N VAL A 349 10.59 -4.37 -9.75
CA VAL A 349 11.69 -5.27 -9.41
C VAL A 349 12.96 -4.78 -10.09
N VAL A 350 14.03 -4.63 -9.32
CA VAL A 350 15.35 -4.22 -9.79
C VAL A 350 16.31 -5.39 -9.65
N ASP A 351 16.94 -5.80 -10.75
CA ASP A 351 17.98 -6.83 -10.82
C ASP A 351 17.59 -8.15 -10.14
N GLY A 352 16.29 -8.44 -10.01
CA GLY A 352 15.75 -9.63 -9.33
C GLY A 352 16.07 -9.73 -7.84
N THR A 353 16.55 -8.65 -7.21
CA THR A 353 17.01 -8.65 -5.81
C THR A 353 16.40 -7.56 -4.94
N THR A 354 15.87 -6.53 -5.55
CA THR A 354 15.23 -5.41 -4.85
C THR A 354 13.85 -5.18 -5.45
N ALA A 355 12.88 -4.84 -4.60
CA ALA A 355 11.54 -4.51 -5.05
C ALA A 355 11.00 -3.27 -4.31
N TRP A 356 10.00 -2.65 -4.89
CA TRP A 356 9.12 -1.67 -4.28
C TRP A 356 7.68 -2.11 -4.54
N VAL A 357 6.87 -2.07 -3.50
CA VAL A 357 5.41 -2.26 -3.55
C VAL A 357 4.77 -1.06 -2.88
N GLY A 358 3.81 -0.42 -3.53
CA GLY A 358 3.21 0.79 -2.99
C GLY A 358 1.78 1.04 -3.46
N THR A 359 1.25 2.16 -3.00
CA THR A 359 -0.08 2.63 -3.38
C THR A 359 -0.03 3.75 -4.41
N SER A 360 1.13 4.40 -4.59
CA SER A 360 1.33 5.56 -5.46
C SER A 360 1.20 5.21 -6.94
N ASN A 361 0.24 5.79 -7.64
CA ASN A 361 0.28 5.81 -9.10
C ASN A 361 1.43 6.72 -9.58
N TRP A 362 1.98 6.45 -10.76
CA TRP A 362 3.10 7.24 -11.28
C TRP A 362 2.64 8.56 -11.89
N GLU A 363 2.05 9.38 -11.00
CA GLU A 363 1.60 10.75 -11.24
C GLU A 363 2.05 11.63 -10.08
N SER A 364 2.40 12.89 -10.34
CA SER A 364 2.97 13.82 -9.35
C SER A 364 2.16 13.92 -8.05
N ARG A 365 0.82 13.97 -8.17
CA ARG A 365 -0.07 14.19 -7.02
C ARG A 365 -0.02 13.08 -5.97
N TYR A 366 0.29 11.84 -6.36
CA TYR A 366 0.39 10.72 -5.40
C TYR A 366 1.63 10.84 -4.52
N PHE A 367 2.69 11.47 -5.02
CA PHE A 367 3.91 11.72 -4.24
C PHE A 367 3.89 13.04 -3.48
N THR A 368 3.10 14.05 -3.91
CA THR A 368 3.21 15.42 -3.40
C THR A 368 1.97 15.94 -2.69
N ALA A 369 0.81 15.32 -2.84
CA ALA A 369 -0.45 15.80 -2.31
C ALA A 369 -1.29 14.73 -1.60
N SER A 370 -1.27 13.49 -2.08
CA SER A 370 -2.05 12.38 -1.52
C SER A 370 -1.28 11.63 -0.43
N ARG A 371 -1.99 11.02 0.51
CA ARG A 371 -1.44 10.05 1.45
C ARG A 371 -1.28 8.72 0.75
N ASP A 372 -0.06 8.33 0.50
CA ASP A 372 0.31 7.04 -0.03
C ASP A 372 1.33 6.35 0.87
N VAL A 373 1.45 5.03 0.75
CA VAL A 373 2.39 4.20 1.50
C VAL A 373 3.13 3.25 0.58
N ALA A 374 4.33 2.89 0.98
CA ALA A 374 5.17 1.96 0.24
C ALA A 374 6.06 1.14 1.16
N LEU A 375 6.51 0.01 0.64
CA LEU A 375 7.56 -0.81 1.22
C LEU A 375 8.62 -1.11 0.16
N PHE A 376 9.86 -0.80 0.48
CA PHE A 376 11.02 -1.25 -0.27
C PHE A 376 11.55 -2.54 0.36
N LEU A 377 11.84 -3.54 -0.48
CA LEU A 377 12.24 -4.88 -0.06
C LEU A 377 13.56 -5.23 -0.75
N GLU A 378 14.56 -5.61 0.02
CA GLU A 378 15.86 -6.06 -0.50
C GLU A 378 16.08 -7.51 -0.08
N GLY A 379 16.20 -8.41 -1.04
CA GLY A 379 16.40 -9.84 -0.88
C GLY A 379 15.71 -10.65 -1.97
N ARG A 380 16.37 -11.72 -2.44
CA ARG A 380 15.82 -12.58 -3.51
C ARG A 380 14.54 -13.31 -3.08
N ALA A 381 14.45 -13.67 -1.80
CA ALA A 381 13.28 -14.35 -1.26
C ALA A 381 11.97 -13.59 -1.41
N VAL A 382 12.04 -12.25 -1.55
CA VAL A 382 10.85 -11.37 -1.71
C VAL A 382 10.77 -10.74 -3.11
N ALA A 383 11.89 -10.41 -3.73
CA ALA A 383 11.91 -9.88 -5.09
C ALA A 383 11.63 -10.98 -6.14
N GLY A 384 12.03 -12.23 -5.87
CA GLY A 384 11.83 -13.36 -6.79
C GLY A 384 10.36 -13.67 -7.09
N PRO A 385 9.48 -13.80 -6.09
CA PRO A 385 8.04 -13.95 -6.32
C PRO A 385 7.46 -12.83 -7.17
N LEU A 386 7.80 -11.56 -6.90
CA LEU A 386 7.35 -10.40 -7.69
C LEU A 386 7.87 -10.45 -9.14
N ALA A 387 9.13 -10.85 -9.34
CA ALA A 387 9.69 -11.05 -10.69
C ALA A 387 8.95 -12.15 -11.47
N ARG A 388 8.53 -13.23 -10.80
CA ARG A 388 7.72 -14.31 -11.40
C ARG A 388 6.33 -13.84 -11.80
N ILE A 389 5.67 -13.05 -10.93
CA ILE A 389 4.36 -12.45 -11.23
C ILE A 389 4.50 -11.53 -12.44
N PHE A 390 5.52 -10.66 -12.45
CA PHE A 390 5.78 -9.76 -13.58
C PHE A 390 6.01 -10.54 -14.88
N GLU A 391 6.87 -11.56 -14.87
CA GLU A 391 7.17 -12.37 -16.06
C GLU A 391 5.92 -13.11 -16.56
N HIS A 392 5.11 -13.65 -15.66
CA HIS A 392 3.88 -14.32 -16.01
C HIS A 392 2.89 -13.36 -16.69
N ALA A 393 2.66 -12.18 -16.10
CA ALA A 393 1.80 -11.14 -16.69
C ALA A 393 2.38 -10.61 -18.01
N TRP A 394 3.69 -10.37 -18.07
CA TRP A 394 4.40 -9.85 -19.25
C TRP A 394 4.33 -10.79 -20.45
N SER A 395 4.49 -12.09 -20.23
CA SER A 395 4.50 -13.12 -21.27
C SER A 395 3.12 -13.66 -21.59
N GLY A 396 2.13 -13.38 -20.73
CA GLY A 396 0.76 -13.88 -20.85
C GLY A 396 -0.05 -13.26 -21.99
N ALA A 397 -1.18 -13.87 -22.29
CA ALA A 397 -2.06 -13.49 -23.40
C ALA A 397 -2.65 -12.08 -23.24
N CYS A 398 -2.74 -11.57 -21.99
CA CYS A 398 -3.28 -10.24 -21.70
C CYS A 398 -2.29 -9.11 -21.99
N ALA A 399 -0.98 -9.36 -22.06
CA ALA A 399 0.02 -8.32 -22.34
C ALA A 399 0.15 -8.09 -23.86
N LYS A 400 -0.23 -6.89 -24.30
CA LYS A 400 -0.18 -6.48 -25.71
C LYS A 400 0.94 -5.48 -25.96
N PRO A 401 1.58 -5.49 -27.14
CA PRO A 401 2.48 -4.41 -27.54
C PRO A 401 1.78 -3.06 -27.49
N LEU A 402 2.47 -2.02 -27.00
CA LEU A 402 1.89 -0.67 -26.92
C LEU A 402 1.35 -0.16 -28.25
N GLN A 403 2.08 -0.41 -29.36
CA GLN A 403 1.70 0.06 -30.69
C GLN A 403 0.36 -0.51 -31.17
N GLU A 404 0.03 -1.74 -30.81
CA GLU A 404 -1.23 -2.37 -31.16
C GLU A 404 -2.42 -1.78 -30.38
N THR A 405 -2.17 -1.28 -29.16
CA THR A 405 -3.21 -0.78 -28.27
C THR A 405 -3.50 0.71 -28.48
N VAL A 406 -2.50 1.50 -28.86
CA VAL A 406 -2.67 2.94 -29.15
C VAL A 406 -3.35 3.15 -30.52
N ALA A 407 -3.24 2.20 -31.45
CA ALA A 407 -3.84 2.29 -32.79
C ALA A 407 -5.35 1.95 -32.82
N GLN A 408 -5.89 1.37 -31.77
CA GLN A 408 -7.32 1.07 -31.59
C GLN A 408 -8.04 2.22 -30.87
#